data_ef53c8293fdfecaca20f08713f8e3de6
#
_entry.id   ef53c8293fdfecaca20f08713f8e3de6
#
_cell.length_a   1.000
_cell.length_b   1.000
_cell.length_c   1.000
_cell.angle_alpha   90.00
_cell.angle_beta   90.00
_cell.angle_gamma   90.00
#
_symmetry.space_group_name_H-M   'P 1'
#
loop_
_entity.id
_entity.type
_entity.pdbx_description
1 polymer ?
#
loop_
_entity_poly.entity_id
_entity_poly.type
_entity_poly.pdbx_seq_one_letter_code
_entity_poly.pdbx_strand_id
1 'polypeptide(L)'
;MRILALESSGLVASVAVVDGALDGKDAQTIAEYTVNYKKTHSQTLLPMLDEVVKMTELSLDSIDAIAVAAGPGSFTGLRIGSATAKGLGLALDKPLIPVPTLEGLAYNLCGTDGIICPIMDARRSQVYTGIYRFEDGIHLTVLEDQMAVGIEELGERLKKYGEQVTFLGDGVPVFREVLEERLMKGCRISFAPANMNRQRAASVGALALLYYQQGKSETAAEHKPDYLRMSQAERERKERMERDSVSM
;
A
#
# COMPACT_ATOMS: atom_id res chain seq x y z
N MET A 1 6.67 13.58 -15.87
CA MET A 1 6.70 13.76 -14.41
C MET A 1 7.48 12.63 -13.79
N ARG A 2 8.39 12.95 -12.87
CA ARG A 2 9.23 11.98 -12.18
C ARG A 2 8.86 11.89 -10.72
N ILE A 3 8.50 10.70 -10.26
CA ILE A 3 8.09 10.42 -8.88
C ILE A 3 9.10 9.53 -8.21
N LEU A 4 9.55 9.94 -7.02
CA LEU A 4 10.23 9.08 -6.07
C LEU A 4 9.20 8.45 -5.15
N ALA A 5 9.12 7.12 -5.15
CA ALA A 5 8.10 6.39 -4.39
C ALA A 5 8.71 5.57 -3.24
N LEU A 6 8.04 5.56 -2.10
CA LEU A 6 8.42 4.88 -0.88
C LEU A 6 7.31 3.93 -0.41
N GLU A 7 7.69 2.70 -0.11
CA GLU A 7 6.79 1.69 0.46
C GLU A 7 7.42 1.04 1.71
N SER A 8 6.75 1.15 2.82
CA SER A 8 7.18 0.60 4.11
C SER A 8 6.02 0.17 5.01
N SER A 9 4.83 0.04 4.42
CA SER A 9 3.59 -0.26 5.15
C SER A 9 3.50 -1.69 5.71
N GLY A 10 4.28 -2.61 5.14
CA GLY A 10 4.31 -4.03 5.51
C GLY A 10 5.68 -4.52 5.94
N LEU A 11 5.96 -5.80 5.71
CA LEU A 11 7.28 -6.40 5.92
C LEU A 11 8.28 -5.96 4.83
N VAL A 12 7.76 -5.68 3.64
CA VAL A 12 8.55 -5.23 2.49
C VAL A 12 9.00 -3.80 2.71
N ALA A 13 10.27 -3.52 2.40
CA ALA A 13 10.78 -2.18 2.15
C ALA A 13 11.00 -2.03 0.65
N SER A 14 10.52 -0.96 0.05
CA SER A 14 10.69 -0.70 -1.38
C SER A 14 10.85 0.80 -1.66
N VAL A 15 11.73 1.11 -2.60
CA VAL A 15 11.98 2.45 -3.14
C VAL A 15 11.97 2.35 -4.65
N ALA A 16 11.32 3.27 -5.34
CA ALA A 16 11.31 3.31 -6.80
C ALA A 16 11.36 4.73 -7.35
N VAL A 17 11.86 4.85 -8.57
CA VAL A 17 11.72 6.04 -9.42
C VAL A 17 10.85 5.69 -10.60
N VAL A 18 9.79 6.44 -10.77
CA VAL A 18 8.81 6.24 -11.85
C VAL A 18 8.71 7.52 -12.66
N ASP A 19 8.90 7.41 -13.97
CA ASP A 19 8.67 8.48 -14.93
C ASP A 19 7.38 8.20 -15.71
N GLY A 20 6.61 9.24 -16.01
CA GLY A 20 5.43 9.06 -16.84
C GLY A 20 4.66 10.33 -17.10
N ALA A 21 3.73 10.25 -18.05
CA ALA A 21 2.68 11.22 -18.21
C ALA A 21 1.65 11.09 -17.07
N LEU A 22 0.91 12.15 -16.79
CA LEU A 22 -0.06 12.18 -15.70
C LEU A 22 -1.27 11.25 -15.94
N ASP A 23 -1.53 10.88 -17.20
CA ASP A 23 -2.58 9.92 -17.54
C ASP A 23 -2.17 8.45 -17.31
N GLY A 24 -0.94 8.21 -16.87
CA GLY A 24 -0.40 6.90 -16.53
C GLY A 24 -0.09 5.96 -17.71
N LYS A 25 -0.43 6.35 -18.96
CA LYS A 25 -0.33 5.46 -20.13
C LYS A 25 1.10 5.08 -20.51
N ASP A 26 2.04 6.04 -20.34
CA ASP A 26 3.45 5.85 -20.68
C ASP A 26 4.34 5.79 -19.43
N ALA A 27 3.77 5.34 -18.31
CA ALA A 27 4.52 5.22 -17.06
C ALA A 27 5.60 4.14 -17.18
N GLN A 28 6.83 4.48 -16.75
CA GLN A 28 7.98 3.59 -16.73
C GLN A 28 8.62 3.58 -15.33
N THR A 29 8.89 2.40 -14.83
CA THR A 29 9.74 2.24 -13.65
C THR A 29 11.19 2.34 -14.10
N ILE A 30 11.86 3.43 -13.76
CA ILE A 30 13.29 3.65 -14.08
C ILE A 30 14.16 2.75 -13.22
N ALA A 31 13.84 2.66 -11.93
CA ALA A 31 14.50 1.75 -11.00
C ALA A 31 13.55 1.40 -9.85
N GLU A 32 13.70 0.20 -9.33
CA GLU A 32 13.06 -0.23 -8.09
C GLU A 32 14.04 -1.09 -7.28
N TYR A 33 14.13 -0.80 -6.00
CA TYR A 33 14.82 -1.64 -5.04
C TYR A 33 13.82 -2.13 -4.00
N THR A 34 13.55 -3.43 -4.00
CA THR A 34 12.57 -4.08 -3.13
C THR A 34 13.23 -5.17 -2.31
N VAL A 35 13.05 -5.15 -1.00
CA VAL A 35 13.56 -6.15 -0.07
C VAL A 35 12.42 -6.68 0.80
N ASN A 36 12.16 -7.98 0.69
CA ASN A 36 11.24 -8.70 1.57
C ASN A 36 12.03 -9.50 2.60
N TYR A 37 12.53 -8.82 3.63
CA TYR A 37 13.37 -9.41 4.65
C TYR A 37 13.17 -8.74 6.01
N LYS A 38 13.41 -9.49 7.11
CA LYS A 38 13.23 -9.01 8.50
C LYS A 38 14.34 -8.02 8.89
N LYS A 39 14.34 -6.83 8.32
CA LYS A 39 15.13 -5.69 8.78
C LYS A 39 14.21 -4.51 9.06
N THR A 40 14.62 -3.65 9.98
CA THR A 40 13.87 -2.43 10.27
C THR A 40 13.98 -1.45 9.10
N HIS A 41 12.86 -0.90 8.67
CA HIS A 41 12.81 0.07 7.56
C HIS A 41 13.68 1.31 7.79
N SER A 42 13.90 1.71 9.05
CA SER A 42 14.84 2.79 9.41
C SER A 42 16.30 2.51 9.02
N GLN A 43 16.67 1.24 8.88
CA GLN A 43 18.03 0.83 8.47
C GLN A 43 18.14 0.58 6.97
N THR A 44 17.03 0.43 6.25
CA THR A 44 17.04 -0.03 4.86
C THR A 44 16.55 1.03 3.88
N LEU A 45 15.53 1.82 4.23
CA LEU A 45 14.83 2.66 3.26
C LEU A 45 15.75 3.73 2.63
N LEU A 46 16.50 4.49 3.45
CA LEU A 46 17.44 5.50 2.94
C LEU A 46 18.64 4.89 2.20
N PRO A 47 19.30 3.82 2.67
CA PRO A 47 20.32 3.13 1.88
C PRO A 47 19.81 2.60 0.54
N MET A 48 18.58 2.08 0.46
CA MET A 48 17.98 1.65 -0.81
C MET A 48 17.75 2.81 -1.76
N LEU A 49 17.30 3.96 -1.23
CA LEU A 49 17.15 5.19 -2.00
C LEU A 49 18.50 5.68 -2.54
N ASP A 50 19.52 5.72 -1.70
CA ASP A 50 20.88 6.13 -2.09
C ASP A 50 21.42 5.24 -3.21
N GLU A 51 21.18 3.92 -3.13
CA GLU A 51 21.57 2.98 -4.17
C GLU A 51 20.82 3.21 -5.49
N VAL A 52 19.51 3.43 -5.43
CA VAL A 52 18.70 3.76 -6.61
C VAL A 52 19.22 5.04 -7.28
N VAL A 53 19.47 6.09 -6.50
CA VAL A 53 19.99 7.37 -6.99
C VAL A 53 21.35 7.19 -7.66
N LYS A 54 22.27 6.44 -7.04
CA LYS A 54 23.63 6.19 -7.58
C LYS A 54 23.60 5.37 -8.86
N MET A 55 22.81 4.28 -8.88
CA MET A 55 22.76 3.38 -10.03
C MET A 55 22.09 4.02 -11.26
N THR A 56 21.23 4.99 -11.05
CA THR A 56 20.53 5.71 -12.14
C THR A 56 21.16 7.06 -12.46
N GLU A 57 22.23 7.44 -11.76
CA GLU A 57 22.85 8.78 -11.86
C GLU A 57 21.83 9.92 -11.73
N LEU A 58 20.79 9.69 -10.90
CA LEU A 58 19.64 10.56 -10.76
C LEU A 58 20.02 11.85 -10.02
N SER A 59 19.76 13.01 -10.65
CA SER A 59 19.70 14.26 -9.89
C SER A 59 18.41 14.34 -9.08
N LEU A 60 18.50 14.49 -7.75
CA LEU A 60 17.33 14.66 -6.88
C LEU A 60 16.50 15.90 -7.24
N ASP A 61 17.11 16.93 -7.82
CA ASP A 61 16.40 18.13 -8.32
C ASP A 61 15.42 17.81 -9.45
N SER A 62 15.65 16.67 -10.15
CA SER A 62 14.77 16.22 -11.24
C SER A 62 13.50 15.53 -10.75
N ILE A 63 13.36 15.27 -9.44
CA ILE A 63 12.14 14.72 -8.85
C ILE A 63 11.08 15.82 -8.80
N ASP A 64 9.87 15.50 -9.25
CA ASP A 64 8.72 16.42 -9.23
C ASP A 64 7.86 16.25 -7.99
N ALA A 65 7.73 15.03 -7.47
CA ALA A 65 6.96 14.72 -6.27
C ALA A 65 7.46 13.43 -5.58
N ILE A 66 7.08 13.26 -4.32
CA ILE A 66 7.41 12.09 -3.52
C ILE A 66 6.12 11.35 -3.17
N ALA A 67 5.97 10.13 -3.64
CA ALA A 67 4.87 9.26 -3.28
C ALA A 67 5.23 8.39 -2.06
N VAL A 68 4.27 8.17 -1.19
CA VAL A 68 4.45 7.31 -0.01
C VAL A 68 3.19 6.50 0.27
N ALA A 69 3.36 5.21 0.58
CA ALA A 69 2.26 4.39 1.08
C ALA A 69 1.78 4.94 2.43
N ALA A 70 0.54 5.44 2.43
CA ALA A 70 -0.01 6.23 3.55
C ALA A 70 -0.69 5.36 4.61
N GLY A 71 -0.98 4.10 4.34
CA GLY A 71 -1.72 3.18 5.20
C GLY A 71 -2.94 2.56 4.50
N PRO A 72 -3.52 1.53 5.11
CA PRO A 72 -3.18 0.91 6.40
C PRO A 72 -1.90 0.08 6.35
N GLY A 73 -1.40 -0.30 7.53
CA GLY A 73 -0.21 -1.16 7.61
C GLY A 73 0.45 -1.18 8.99
N SER A 74 1.73 -1.57 9.00
CA SER A 74 2.58 -1.55 10.17
C SER A 74 2.72 -0.14 10.73
N PHE A 75 2.31 0.09 11.96
CA PHE A 75 2.38 1.39 12.62
C PHE A 75 3.80 2.01 12.59
N THR A 76 4.80 1.17 12.90
CA THR A 76 6.22 1.60 12.84
C THR A 76 6.66 1.85 11.41
N GLY A 77 6.31 0.96 10.48
CA GLY A 77 6.67 1.10 9.07
C GLY A 77 6.10 2.37 8.45
N LEU A 78 4.81 2.64 8.63
CA LEU A 78 4.15 3.85 8.15
C LEU A 78 4.79 5.13 8.68
N ARG A 79 5.17 5.15 9.97
CA ARG A 79 5.88 6.30 10.55
C ARG A 79 7.26 6.53 9.96
N ILE A 80 8.01 5.45 9.71
CA ILE A 80 9.34 5.55 9.08
C ILE A 80 9.20 6.07 7.65
N GLY A 81 8.31 5.49 6.84
CA GLY A 81 8.06 5.96 5.48
C GLY A 81 7.59 7.41 5.42
N SER A 82 6.62 7.76 6.25
CA SER A 82 6.11 9.13 6.38
C SER A 82 7.19 10.13 6.78
N ALA A 83 8.01 9.80 7.80
CA ALA A 83 9.10 10.66 8.24
C ALA A 83 10.16 10.83 7.15
N THR A 84 10.50 9.77 6.42
CA THR A 84 11.43 9.81 5.29
C THR A 84 10.88 10.67 4.16
N ALA A 85 9.62 10.47 3.76
CA ALA A 85 8.96 11.27 2.72
C ALA A 85 8.90 12.75 3.10
N LYS A 86 8.52 13.06 4.35
CA LYS A 86 8.50 14.45 4.86
C LYS A 86 9.89 15.09 4.83
N GLY A 87 10.92 14.38 5.29
CA GLY A 87 12.29 14.88 5.26
C GLY A 87 12.76 15.20 3.84
N LEU A 88 12.48 14.31 2.89
CA LEU A 88 12.80 14.51 1.47
C LEU A 88 11.97 15.66 0.86
N GLY A 89 10.66 15.70 1.12
CA GLY A 89 9.79 16.76 0.63
C GLY A 89 10.21 18.15 1.09
N LEU A 90 10.62 18.28 2.36
CA LEU A 90 11.16 19.53 2.90
C LEU A 90 12.53 19.89 2.30
N ALA A 91 13.44 18.91 2.17
CA ALA A 91 14.79 19.15 1.67
C ALA A 91 14.81 19.49 0.18
N LEU A 92 13.90 18.94 -0.61
CA LEU A 92 13.82 19.12 -2.06
C LEU A 92 12.76 20.15 -2.49
N ASP A 93 12.00 20.68 -1.54
CA ASP A 93 10.84 21.56 -1.81
C ASP A 93 9.85 20.91 -2.79
N LYS A 94 9.46 19.65 -2.50
CA LYS A 94 8.55 18.88 -3.37
C LYS A 94 7.30 18.42 -2.61
N PRO A 95 6.14 18.38 -3.30
CA PRO A 95 4.90 17.87 -2.70
C PRO A 95 4.98 16.37 -2.44
N LEU A 96 4.17 15.92 -1.48
CA LEU A 96 3.95 14.53 -1.20
C LEU A 96 2.63 14.06 -1.81
N ILE A 97 2.61 12.80 -2.25
CA ILE A 97 1.42 12.11 -2.75
C ILE A 97 1.16 10.92 -1.84
N PRO A 98 0.19 11.03 -0.92
CA PRO A 98 -0.20 9.89 -0.09
C PRO A 98 -0.99 8.88 -0.92
N VAL A 99 -0.49 7.67 -1.03
CA VAL A 99 -1.15 6.57 -1.74
C VAL A 99 -1.70 5.57 -0.72
N PRO A 100 -3.01 5.27 -0.71
CA PRO A 100 -3.57 4.23 0.14
C PRO A 100 -2.86 2.90 -0.12
N THR A 101 -2.40 2.23 0.94
CA THR A 101 -1.55 1.04 0.80
C THR A 101 -2.22 -0.07 -0.01
N LEU A 102 -3.52 -0.29 0.22
CA LEU A 102 -4.25 -1.36 -0.45
C LEU A 102 -4.50 -1.05 -1.92
N GLU A 103 -4.67 0.21 -2.28
CA GLU A 103 -4.75 0.63 -3.68
C GLU A 103 -3.40 0.48 -4.39
N GLY A 104 -2.31 0.90 -3.75
CA GLY A 104 -0.96 0.65 -4.26
C GLY A 104 -0.64 -0.83 -4.44
N LEU A 105 -1.10 -1.67 -3.50
CA LEU A 105 -0.96 -3.13 -3.60
C LEU A 105 -1.84 -3.70 -4.74
N ALA A 106 -3.09 -3.27 -4.87
CA ALA A 106 -3.98 -3.67 -5.96
C ALA A 106 -3.40 -3.27 -7.32
N TYR A 107 -2.70 -2.14 -7.40
CA TYR A 107 -2.09 -1.63 -8.62
C TYR A 107 -0.96 -2.52 -9.18
N ASN A 108 -0.43 -3.48 -8.40
CA ASN A 108 0.45 -4.53 -8.92
C ASN A 108 -0.22 -5.36 -10.04
N LEU A 109 -1.55 -5.44 -10.03
CA LEU A 109 -2.36 -6.20 -10.99
C LEU A 109 -3.05 -5.27 -12.00
N CYS A 110 -2.47 -4.11 -12.27
CA CYS A 110 -2.97 -3.17 -13.27
C CYS A 110 -3.19 -3.90 -14.62
N GLY A 111 -4.36 -3.69 -15.20
CA GLY A 111 -4.74 -4.30 -16.46
C GLY A 111 -5.32 -5.72 -16.37
N THR A 112 -5.51 -6.27 -15.16
CA THR A 112 -6.21 -7.55 -15.02
C THR A 112 -7.72 -7.35 -14.89
N ASP A 113 -8.48 -8.31 -15.45
CA ASP A 113 -9.93 -8.32 -15.36
C ASP A 113 -10.43 -8.87 -14.02
N GLY A 114 -11.68 -8.53 -13.66
CA GLY A 114 -12.38 -9.01 -12.49
C GLY A 114 -12.06 -8.20 -11.22
N ILE A 115 -12.38 -8.80 -10.08
CA ILE A 115 -12.19 -8.19 -8.77
C ILE A 115 -10.75 -8.41 -8.29
N ILE A 116 -10.12 -7.34 -7.82
CA ILE A 116 -8.83 -7.38 -7.16
C ILE A 116 -9.05 -7.12 -5.67
N CYS A 117 -8.63 -8.06 -4.86
CA CYS A 117 -8.83 -8.04 -3.42
C CYS A 117 -7.49 -8.21 -2.68
N PRO A 118 -6.77 -7.11 -2.42
CA PRO A 118 -5.60 -7.16 -1.55
C PRO A 118 -6.01 -7.51 -0.13
N ILE A 119 -5.27 -8.41 0.50
CA ILE A 119 -5.44 -8.78 1.91
C ILE A 119 -4.12 -8.69 2.65
N MET A 120 -4.07 -7.85 3.70
CA MET A 120 -2.94 -7.78 4.63
C MET A 120 -3.36 -8.33 5.98
N ASP A 121 -2.52 -9.15 6.61
CA ASP A 121 -2.83 -9.76 7.91
C ASP A 121 -2.92 -8.70 9.01
N ALA A 122 -4.15 -8.44 9.49
CA ALA A 122 -4.43 -7.52 10.58
C ALA A 122 -4.48 -8.21 11.95
N ARG A 123 -4.07 -9.49 12.02
CA ARG A 123 -4.14 -10.38 13.19
C ARG A 123 -5.58 -10.71 13.63
N ARG A 124 -5.74 -11.74 14.48
CA ARG A 124 -7.03 -12.15 15.08
C ARG A 124 -8.09 -12.47 14.00
N SER A 125 -7.72 -13.24 12.98
CA SER A 125 -8.58 -13.62 11.84
C SER A 125 -9.20 -12.43 11.11
N GLN A 126 -8.53 -11.27 11.14
CA GLN A 126 -8.92 -10.07 10.43
C GLN A 126 -7.88 -9.70 9.38
N VAL A 127 -8.34 -9.00 8.36
CA VAL A 127 -7.51 -8.47 7.29
C VAL A 127 -7.75 -6.95 7.13
N TYR A 128 -6.69 -6.23 6.75
CA TYR A 128 -6.88 -4.98 6.05
C TYR A 128 -7.13 -5.33 4.59
N THR A 129 -8.17 -4.80 4.01
CA THR A 129 -8.61 -5.09 2.65
C THR A 129 -9.37 -3.92 2.05
N GLY A 130 -9.59 -3.97 0.76
CA GLY A 130 -10.51 -3.18 -0.03
C GLY A 130 -10.89 -3.99 -1.26
N ILE A 131 -11.89 -3.60 -1.99
CA ILE A 131 -12.38 -4.31 -3.18
C ILE A 131 -12.25 -3.36 -4.36
N TYR A 132 -11.51 -3.79 -5.36
CA TYR A 132 -11.09 -2.95 -6.48
C TYR A 132 -11.35 -3.63 -7.82
N ARG A 133 -11.41 -2.82 -8.88
CA ARG A 133 -11.45 -3.25 -10.27
C ARG A 133 -10.66 -2.27 -11.12
N PHE A 134 -10.10 -2.72 -12.23
CA PHE A 134 -9.60 -1.81 -13.24
C PHE A 134 -10.66 -1.56 -14.31
N GLU A 135 -10.89 -0.28 -14.61
CA GLU A 135 -11.60 0.16 -15.79
C GLU A 135 -10.58 0.59 -16.83
N ASP A 136 -10.83 0.31 -18.09
CA ASP A 136 -9.93 0.62 -19.23
C ASP A 136 -8.45 0.22 -19.04
N GLY A 137 -8.18 -0.73 -18.17
CA GLY A 137 -6.86 -1.32 -17.94
C GLY A 137 -5.91 -0.52 -17.07
N ILE A 138 -6.17 0.74 -16.73
CA ILE A 138 -5.26 1.61 -15.97
C ILE A 138 -5.95 2.22 -14.75
N HIS A 139 -7.19 2.66 -14.89
CA HIS A 139 -7.89 3.36 -13.82
C HIS A 139 -8.45 2.38 -12.80
N LEU A 140 -7.97 2.51 -11.58
CA LEU A 140 -8.45 1.74 -10.43
C LEU A 140 -9.77 2.32 -9.92
N THR A 141 -10.82 1.51 -9.96
CA THR A 141 -12.12 1.83 -9.36
C THR A 141 -12.21 1.17 -8.00
N VAL A 142 -12.51 1.97 -6.99
CA VAL A 142 -12.75 1.52 -5.61
C VAL A 142 -14.21 1.07 -5.52
N LEU A 143 -14.46 -0.21 -5.38
CA LEU A 143 -15.79 -0.80 -5.18
C LEU A 143 -16.18 -0.80 -3.71
N GLU A 144 -15.24 -1.12 -2.84
CA GLU A 144 -15.33 -0.92 -1.39
C GLU A 144 -14.01 -0.35 -0.88
N ASP A 145 -14.10 0.73 -0.10
CA ASP A 145 -12.96 1.41 0.49
C ASP A 145 -12.15 0.49 1.40
N GLN A 146 -10.91 0.89 1.66
CA GLN A 146 -10.04 0.15 2.58
C GLN A 146 -10.66 0.05 3.97
N MET A 147 -10.65 -1.17 4.51
CA MET A 147 -11.31 -1.52 5.76
C MET A 147 -10.53 -2.57 6.55
N ALA A 148 -10.88 -2.73 7.81
CA ALA A 148 -10.40 -3.83 8.65
C ALA A 148 -11.59 -4.73 9.01
N VAL A 149 -11.65 -5.94 8.44
CA VAL A 149 -12.78 -6.86 8.61
C VAL A 149 -12.33 -8.27 8.91
N GLY A 150 -13.24 -9.11 9.43
CA GLY A 150 -13.03 -10.54 9.54
C GLY A 150 -12.93 -11.20 8.16
N ILE A 151 -12.08 -12.22 8.03
CA ILE A 151 -11.92 -12.93 6.75
C ILE A 151 -13.23 -13.58 6.28
N GLU A 152 -14.10 -13.97 7.19
CA GLU A 152 -15.41 -14.56 6.89
C GLU A 152 -16.36 -13.51 6.30
N GLU A 153 -16.41 -12.33 6.91
CA GLU A 153 -17.20 -11.21 6.40
C GLU A 153 -16.73 -10.79 4.99
N LEU A 154 -15.41 -10.77 4.76
CA LEU A 154 -14.86 -10.50 3.44
C LEU A 154 -15.34 -11.51 2.39
N GLY A 155 -15.34 -12.81 2.73
CA GLY A 155 -15.85 -13.86 1.85
C GLY A 155 -17.31 -13.62 1.45
N GLU A 156 -18.17 -13.25 2.40
CA GLU A 156 -19.59 -12.96 2.12
C GLU A 156 -19.80 -11.69 1.28
N ARG A 157 -18.94 -10.68 1.44
CA ARG A 157 -18.96 -9.46 0.60
C ARG A 157 -18.59 -9.80 -0.83
N LEU A 158 -17.50 -10.55 -1.04
CA LEU A 158 -16.98 -10.90 -2.38
C LEU A 158 -17.96 -11.77 -3.18
N LYS A 159 -18.69 -12.70 -2.55
CA LYS A 159 -19.70 -13.51 -3.22
C LYS A 159 -20.80 -12.70 -3.91
N LYS A 160 -21.12 -11.53 -3.38
CA LYS A 160 -22.17 -10.66 -3.93
C LYS A 160 -21.84 -10.14 -5.33
N TYR A 161 -20.56 -10.05 -5.67
CA TYR A 161 -20.14 -9.59 -6.99
C TYR A 161 -20.30 -10.66 -8.09
N GLY A 162 -20.24 -11.96 -7.75
CA GLY A 162 -20.41 -13.05 -8.71
C GLY A 162 -19.30 -13.13 -9.77
N GLU A 163 -18.18 -12.45 -9.58
CA GLU A 163 -17.08 -12.33 -10.51
C GLU A 163 -15.85 -13.14 -10.07
N GLN A 164 -14.85 -13.23 -10.95
CA GLN A 164 -13.54 -13.75 -10.56
C GLN A 164 -12.85 -12.79 -9.61
N VAL A 165 -12.27 -13.34 -8.54
CA VAL A 165 -11.51 -12.56 -7.54
C VAL A 165 -10.05 -12.99 -7.57
N THR A 166 -9.14 -12.02 -7.69
CA THR A 166 -7.71 -12.24 -7.54
C THR A 166 -7.23 -11.67 -6.21
N PHE A 167 -6.71 -12.54 -5.34
CA PHE A 167 -6.15 -12.16 -4.04
C PHE A 167 -4.65 -11.92 -4.13
N LEU A 168 -4.17 -10.95 -3.35
CA LEU A 168 -2.73 -10.66 -3.17
C LEU A 168 -2.49 -10.08 -1.78
N GLY A 169 -1.21 -9.99 -1.39
CA GLY A 169 -0.81 -9.44 -0.10
C GLY A 169 -0.27 -10.49 0.88
N ASP A 170 0.20 -10.04 2.02
CA ASP A 170 0.80 -10.89 3.05
C ASP A 170 -0.23 -11.69 3.86
N GLY A 171 -1.51 -11.38 3.73
CA GLY A 171 -2.61 -12.19 4.25
C GLY A 171 -2.84 -13.46 3.44
N VAL A 172 -2.41 -13.52 2.16
CA VAL A 172 -2.64 -14.70 1.31
C VAL A 172 -2.07 -15.98 1.91
N PRO A 173 -0.82 -16.07 2.35
CA PRO A 173 -0.31 -17.30 2.98
C PRO A 173 -1.07 -17.72 4.23
N VAL A 174 -1.68 -16.78 4.94
CA VAL A 174 -2.41 -17.05 6.19
C VAL A 174 -3.81 -17.57 5.90
N PHE A 175 -4.46 -17.07 4.86
CA PHE A 175 -5.89 -17.31 4.62
C PHE A 175 -6.20 -18.11 3.35
N ARG A 176 -5.18 -18.50 2.56
CA ARG A 176 -5.36 -19.22 1.29
C ARG A 176 -6.26 -20.44 1.43
N GLU A 177 -5.92 -21.36 2.33
CA GLU A 177 -6.65 -22.61 2.53
C GLU A 177 -8.12 -22.35 2.89
N VAL A 178 -8.38 -21.45 3.82
CA VAL A 178 -9.75 -21.14 4.24
C VAL A 178 -10.54 -20.44 3.13
N LEU A 179 -9.89 -19.64 2.29
CA LEU A 179 -10.52 -19.03 1.13
C LEU A 179 -10.87 -20.09 0.06
N GLU A 180 -9.92 -20.95 -0.31
CA GLU A 180 -10.12 -21.98 -1.34
C GLU A 180 -11.14 -23.05 -0.91
N GLU A 181 -11.01 -23.58 0.28
CA GLU A 181 -11.76 -24.78 0.68
C GLU A 181 -13.12 -24.46 1.32
N ARG A 182 -13.28 -23.27 1.88
CA ARG A 182 -14.50 -22.94 2.64
C ARG A 182 -15.17 -21.67 2.15
N LEU A 183 -14.51 -20.50 2.30
CA LEU A 183 -15.19 -19.21 2.13
C LEU A 183 -15.57 -18.91 0.69
N MET A 184 -14.70 -19.23 -0.27
CA MET A 184 -14.90 -18.97 -1.69
C MET A 184 -15.09 -20.26 -2.50
N LYS A 185 -15.43 -21.36 -1.82
CA LYS A 185 -15.67 -22.66 -2.50
C LYS A 185 -16.75 -22.52 -3.56
N GLY A 186 -16.42 -22.93 -4.77
CA GLY A 186 -17.31 -22.83 -5.94
C GLY A 186 -17.27 -21.47 -6.64
N CYS A 187 -16.57 -20.47 -6.10
CA CYS A 187 -16.30 -19.20 -6.77
C CYS A 187 -15.02 -19.30 -7.63
N ARG A 188 -14.93 -18.46 -8.64
CA ARG A 188 -13.70 -18.33 -9.44
C ARG A 188 -12.71 -17.43 -8.67
N ILE A 189 -11.67 -18.03 -8.11
CA ILE A 189 -10.62 -17.28 -7.41
C ILE A 189 -9.26 -17.61 -7.97
N SER A 190 -8.33 -16.66 -7.82
CA SER A 190 -6.91 -16.80 -8.14
C SER A 190 -6.05 -16.02 -7.12
N PHE A 191 -4.76 -16.28 -7.14
CA PHE A 191 -3.79 -15.61 -6.29
C PHE A 191 -2.68 -15.04 -7.16
N ALA A 192 -2.29 -13.81 -6.89
CA ALA A 192 -1.22 -13.16 -7.62
C ALA A 192 0.09 -13.97 -7.55
N PRO A 193 0.89 -14.00 -8.62
CA PRO A 193 2.17 -14.68 -8.65
C PRO A 193 3.17 -14.00 -7.70
N ALA A 194 4.26 -14.70 -7.39
CA ALA A 194 5.24 -14.29 -6.37
C ALA A 194 5.84 -12.88 -6.59
N ASN A 195 5.99 -12.48 -7.84
CA ASN A 195 6.52 -11.16 -8.21
C ASN A 195 5.50 -10.01 -8.09
N MET A 196 4.21 -10.31 -7.86
CA MET A 196 3.13 -9.31 -7.81
C MET A 196 2.34 -9.34 -6.50
N ASN A 197 2.61 -10.29 -5.60
CA ASN A 197 1.79 -10.52 -4.41
C ASN A 197 2.24 -9.76 -3.16
N ARG A 198 3.17 -8.82 -3.29
CA ARG A 198 3.65 -8.00 -2.18
C ARG A 198 3.68 -6.53 -2.58
N GLN A 199 3.73 -5.67 -1.57
CA GLN A 199 3.85 -4.22 -1.75
C GLN A 199 5.08 -3.88 -2.60
N ARG A 200 4.94 -2.88 -3.47
CA ARG A 200 5.98 -2.40 -4.38
C ARG A 200 5.93 -0.88 -4.51
N ALA A 201 7.07 -0.23 -4.39
CA ALA A 201 7.16 1.20 -4.58
C ALA A 201 6.88 1.62 -6.03
N ALA A 202 7.20 0.78 -7.01
CA ALA A 202 6.87 1.05 -8.41
C ALA A 202 5.37 1.21 -8.63
N SER A 203 4.55 0.36 -8.01
CA SER A 203 3.08 0.45 -8.09
C SER A 203 2.54 1.68 -7.38
N VAL A 204 3.12 2.03 -6.22
CA VAL A 204 2.82 3.29 -5.50
C VAL A 204 3.14 4.49 -6.39
N GLY A 205 4.31 4.51 -7.06
CA GLY A 205 4.72 5.60 -7.94
C GLY A 205 3.85 5.73 -9.19
N ALA A 206 3.49 4.61 -9.82
CA ALA A 206 2.63 4.60 -11.00
C ALA A 206 1.21 5.11 -10.68
N LEU A 207 0.63 4.66 -9.57
CA LEU A 207 -0.68 5.16 -9.11
C LEU A 207 -0.61 6.65 -8.69
N ALA A 208 0.51 7.08 -8.15
CA ALA A 208 0.73 8.46 -7.74
C ALA A 208 0.71 9.46 -8.92
N LEU A 209 1.09 9.06 -10.14
CA LEU A 209 0.93 9.89 -11.34
C LEU A 209 -0.54 10.29 -11.55
N LEU A 210 -1.44 9.30 -11.45
CA LEU A 210 -2.89 9.52 -11.57
C LEU A 210 -3.43 10.36 -10.41
N TYR A 211 -2.93 10.14 -9.21
CA TYR A 211 -3.32 10.90 -8.03
C TYR A 211 -2.91 12.36 -8.10
N TYR A 212 -1.71 12.62 -8.61
CA TYR A 212 -1.26 13.99 -8.83
C TYR A 212 -2.14 14.72 -9.84
N GLN A 213 -2.51 14.06 -10.94
CA GLN A 213 -3.45 14.62 -11.91
C GLN A 213 -4.81 14.98 -11.29
N GLN A 214 -5.26 14.19 -10.31
CA GLN A 214 -6.50 14.42 -9.57
C GLN A 214 -6.37 15.50 -8.47
N GLY A 215 -5.20 16.14 -8.34
CA GLY A 215 -4.93 17.12 -7.29
C GLY A 215 -4.75 16.51 -5.89
N LYS A 216 -4.53 15.20 -5.79
CA LYS A 216 -4.29 14.50 -4.52
C LYS A 216 -2.83 14.59 -4.10
N SER A 217 -2.37 15.80 -3.85
CA SER A 217 -1.05 16.07 -3.29
C SER A 217 -1.17 16.98 -2.08
N GLU A 218 -0.20 16.90 -1.19
CA GLU A 218 -0.15 17.68 0.04
C GLU A 218 1.27 18.15 0.33
N THR A 219 1.42 19.10 1.23
CA THR A 219 2.74 19.52 1.70
C THR A 219 3.34 18.50 2.68
N ALA A 220 4.66 18.51 2.82
CA ALA A 220 5.33 17.71 3.83
C ALA A 220 4.84 18.00 5.26
N ALA A 221 4.37 19.22 5.54
CA ALA A 221 3.83 19.59 6.85
C ALA A 221 2.47 18.93 7.12
N GLU A 222 1.61 18.87 6.13
CA GLU A 222 0.24 18.35 6.22
C GLU A 222 0.20 16.82 6.30
N HIS A 223 1.15 16.14 5.66
CA HIS A 223 1.16 14.68 5.56
C HIS A 223 1.05 13.98 6.90
N LYS A 224 0.14 13.00 6.98
CA LYS A 224 -0.05 12.10 8.12
C LYS A 224 -0.39 10.70 7.62
N PRO A 225 0.17 9.65 8.25
CA PRO A 225 -0.24 8.28 7.97
C PRO A 225 -1.72 8.05 8.30
N ASP A 226 -2.38 7.25 7.48
CA ASP A 226 -3.76 6.79 7.72
C ASP A 226 -3.75 5.51 8.56
N TYR A 227 -4.28 5.60 9.78
CA TYR A 227 -4.38 4.49 10.70
C TYR A 227 -5.82 3.98 10.78
N LEU A 228 -6.17 2.95 10.03
CA LEU A 228 -7.49 2.29 10.14
C LEU A 228 -7.75 1.68 11.53
N ARG A 229 -6.70 1.49 12.32
CA ARG A 229 -6.79 1.01 13.70
C ARG A 229 -5.84 1.78 14.60
N MET A 230 -6.27 1.95 15.83
CA MET A 230 -5.40 2.43 16.90
C MET A 230 -4.21 1.49 17.08
N SER A 231 -3.05 2.02 17.41
CA SER A 231 -1.88 1.21 17.78
C SER A 231 -2.19 0.28 18.95
N GLN A 232 -1.41 -0.78 19.10
CA GLN A 232 -1.56 -1.69 20.24
C GLN A 232 -1.42 -0.93 21.58
N ALA A 233 -0.44 -0.04 21.67
CA ALA A 233 -0.20 0.77 22.88
C ALA A 233 -1.36 1.72 23.21
N GLU A 234 -1.98 2.33 22.19
CA GLU A 234 -3.17 3.18 22.40
C GLU A 234 -4.38 2.38 22.85
N ARG A 235 -4.58 1.18 22.30
CA ARG A 235 -5.65 0.26 22.73
C ARG A 235 -5.46 -0.19 24.17
N GLU A 236 -4.26 -0.65 24.51
CA GLU A 236 -3.93 -1.08 25.87
C GLU A 236 -4.08 0.07 26.88
N ARG A 237 -3.69 1.29 26.50
CA ARG A 237 -3.90 2.49 27.33
C ARG A 237 -5.37 2.79 27.53
N LYS A 238 -6.19 2.70 26.46
CA LYS A 238 -7.64 2.90 26.54
C LYS A 238 -8.30 1.87 27.43
N GLU A 239 -7.98 0.59 27.26
CA GLU A 239 -8.50 -0.51 28.09
C GLU A 239 -8.09 -0.39 29.56
N ARG A 240 -6.90 0.15 29.85
CA ARG A 240 -6.46 0.45 31.23
C ARG A 240 -7.29 1.58 31.81
N MET A 241 -7.46 2.69 31.09
CA MET A 241 -8.26 3.84 31.55
C MET A 241 -9.72 3.45 31.83
N GLU A 242 -10.31 2.61 30.96
CA GLU A 242 -11.67 2.10 31.15
C GLU A 242 -11.78 1.20 32.39
N ARG A 243 -10.79 0.33 32.64
CA ARG A 243 -10.74 -0.49 33.87
C ARG A 243 -10.61 0.36 35.14
N ASP A 244 -9.75 1.36 35.12
CA ASP A 244 -9.53 2.23 36.27
C ASP A 244 -10.78 3.09 36.56
N SER A 245 -11.54 3.48 35.54
CA SER A 245 -12.80 4.24 35.71
C SER A 245 -13.97 3.43 36.23
N VAL A 246 -13.97 2.09 36.06
CA VAL A 246 -15.02 1.19 36.58
C VAL A 246 -14.71 0.77 38.03
N SER A 247 -13.49 1.02 38.51
CA SER A 247 -13.04 0.64 39.86
C SER A 247 -13.19 1.78 40.89
N MET A 248 -13.71 2.94 40.49
CA MET A 248 -14.09 4.06 41.36
C MET A 248 -15.62 4.13 41.53
#